data_431a620659c9667fe88182405be252e3
#
_entry.id   431a620659c9667fe88182405be252e3
#
_cell.length_a   1.000
_cell.length_b   1.000
_cell.length_c   1.000
_cell.angle_alpha   90.00
_cell.angle_beta   90.00
_cell.angle_gamma   90.00
#
_symmetry.space_group_name_H-M   'P 1'
#
loop_
_entity.id
_entity.type
_entity.pdbx_description
1 polymer ?
#
loop_
_entity_poly.entity_id
_entity_poly.type
_entity_poly.pdbx_seq_one_letter_code
_entity_poly.pdbx_strand_id
1 'polypeptide(L)'
;MKKLLLSIVLLLSVANLQAQGINHIETTKNWYYIYDQDGKKIKTLSSTIGELQGFSSTFFVVKSGSWYYIYDANGKKTKTLSESTVGKVLSVSGETFTSQVDSWIYTWSKEGKKISTRSAHQ
;
A
#
# COMPACT_ATOMS: atom_id res chain seq x y z
N MET A 1 -35.47 -2.42 23.89
CA MET A 1 -34.72 -1.19 23.70
C MET A 1 -33.22 -1.37 23.89
N LYS A 2 -32.81 -1.99 24.99
CA LYS A 2 -31.37 -2.21 25.24
C LYS A 2 -30.70 -3.05 24.17
N LYS A 3 -31.40 -4.05 23.64
CA LYS A 3 -30.86 -4.91 22.58
C LYS A 3 -30.65 -4.15 21.29
N LEU A 4 -31.51 -3.20 21.00
CA LEU A 4 -31.41 -2.39 19.81
C LEU A 4 -30.18 -1.50 19.85
N LEU A 5 -29.88 -0.91 21.00
CA LEU A 5 -28.71 -0.07 21.18
C LEU A 5 -27.41 -0.86 21.00
N LEU A 6 -27.37 -2.08 21.52
CA LEU A 6 -26.19 -2.94 21.36
C LEU A 6 -25.95 -3.27 19.89
N SER A 7 -27.00 -3.53 19.12
CA SER A 7 -26.85 -3.83 17.70
C SER A 7 -26.28 -2.63 16.94
N ILE A 8 -26.73 -1.43 17.26
CA ILE A 8 -26.23 -0.21 16.62
C ILE A 8 -24.76 -0.01 16.90
N VAL A 9 -24.31 -0.24 18.13
CA VAL A 9 -22.91 -0.10 18.50
C VAL A 9 -22.04 -1.06 17.71
N LEU A 10 -22.48 -2.33 17.56
CA LEU A 10 -21.74 -3.30 16.79
C LEU A 10 -21.60 -2.92 15.33
N LEU A 11 -22.65 -2.39 14.72
CA LEU A 11 -22.60 -1.93 13.34
C LEU A 11 -21.61 -0.79 13.15
N LEU A 12 -21.55 0.14 14.08
CA LEU A 12 -20.59 1.23 14.02
C LEU A 12 -19.16 0.73 14.10
N SER A 13 -18.89 -0.26 14.92
CA SER A 13 -17.56 -0.86 15.03
C SER A 13 -17.12 -1.49 13.71
N VAL A 14 -18.00 -2.23 13.05
CA VAL A 14 -17.71 -2.85 11.76
C VAL A 14 -17.45 -1.79 10.70
N ALA A 15 -18.24 -0.72 10.67
CA ALA A 15 -18.07 0.36 9.72
C ALA A 15 -16.71 1.03 9.90
N ASN A 16 -16.27 1.24 11.14
CA ASN A 16 -14.96 1.83 11.40
C ASN A 16 -13.81 0.98 10.88
N LEU A 17 -13.92 -0.33 11.03
CA LEU A 17 -12.90 -1.24 10.50
C LEU A 17 -12.81 -1.16 8.98
N GLN A 18 -13.95 -1.03 8.30
CA GLN A 18 -13.98 -0.95 6.84
C GLN A 18 -13.43 0.37 6.32
N ALA A 19 -13.48 1.42 7.12
CA ALA A 19 -13.03 2.75 6.70
C ALA A 19 -11.52 2.90 6.73
N GLN A 20 -10.77 1.92 7.26
CA GLN A 20 -9.34 2.05 7.49
C GLN A 20 -8.47 1.79 6.26
N GLY A 21 -9.04 1.28 5.17
CA GLY A 21 -8.27 1.07 3.94
C GLY A 21 -7.90 2.38 3.27
N ILE A 22 -6.82 2.37 2.48
CA ILE A 22 -6.39 3.54 1.72
C ILE A 22 -7.33 3.72 0.54
N ASN A 23 -7.92 4.92 0.43
CA ASN A 23 -8.64 5.32 -0.77
C ASN A 23 -7.74 6.10 -1.71
N HIS A 24 -6.91 6.96 -1.15
CA HIS A 24 -6.13 7.91 -1.94
C HIS A 24 -4.91 8.37 -1.15
N ILE A 25 -3.80 8.60 -1.85
CA ILE A 25 -2.62 9.24 -1.29
C ILE A 25 -2.38 10.51 -2.10
N GLU A 26 -2.54 11.66 -1.44
CA GLU A 26 -2.26 12.94 -2.05
C GLU A 26 -0.78 13.25 -1.87
N THR A 27 -0.10 13.56 -2.97
CA THR A 27 1.33 13.84 -2.92
C THR A 27 1.58 15.33 -3.13
N THR A 28 2.36 15.92 -2.23
CA THR A 28 2.86 17.27 -2.40
C THR A 28 4.38 17.21 -2.45
N LYS A 29 5.03 18.36 -2.63
CA LYS A 29 6.48 18.41 -2.69
C LYS A 29 7.13 17.82 -1.44
N ASN A 30 6.55 18.06 -0.27
CA ASN A 30 7.17 17.70 1.00
C ASN A 30 6.41 16.65 1.79
N TRP A 31 5.18 16.32 1.40
CA TRP A 31 4.31 15.49 2.23
C TRP A 31 3.49 14.53 1.42
N TYR A 32 3.20 13.36 2.02
CA TYR A 32 2.20 12.41 1.55
C TYR A 32 1.07 12.37 2.56
N TYR A 33 -0.17 12.58 2.08
CA TYR A 33 -1.37 12.54 2.92
C TYR A 33 -2.17 11.31 2.53
N ILE A 34 -2.39 10.42 3.49
CA ILE A 34 -3.12 9.18 3.26
C ILE A 34 -4.56 9.38 3.72
N TYR A 35 -5.51 9.15 2.80
CA TYR A 35 -6.95 9.28 3.06
C TYR A 35 -7.59 7.92 3.03
N ASP A 36 -8.56 7.69 3.94
CA ASP A 36 -9.29 6.43 3.99
C ASP A 36 -10.48 6.44 3.04
N GLN A 37 -11.29 5.37 3.09
CA GLN A 37 -12.44 5.19 2.19
C GLN A 37 -13.54 6.21 2.43
N ASP A 38 -13.55 6.88 3.57
CA ASP A 38 -14.49 7.94 3.89
C ASP A 38 -13.94 9.32 3.54
N GLY A 39 -12.76 9.39 2.96
CA GLY A 39 -12.11 10.65 2.64
C GLY A 39 -11.46 11.34 3.82
N LYS A 40 -11.29 10.65 4.92
CA LYS A 40 -10.67 11.20 6.12
C LYS A 40 -9.16 10.95 6.08
N LYS A 41 -8.38 11.98 6.42
CA LYS A 41 -6.92 11.85 6.48
C LYS A 41 -6.52 11.01 7.68
N ILE A 42 -5.86 9.88 7.45
CA ILE A 42 -5.47 8.97 8.52
C ILE A 42 -4.00 9.08 8.87
N LYS A 43 -3.17 9.60 7.96
CA LYS A 43 -1.73 9.70 8.24
C LYS A 43 -1.08 10.73 7.33
N THR A 44 -0.08 11.43 7.87
CA THR A 44 0.79 12.32 7.10
C THR A 44 2.22 11.81 7.24
N LEU A 45 2.90 11.65 6.11
CA LEU A 45 4.29 11.21 6.09
C LEU A 45 5.12 12.21 5.30
N SER A 46 6.38 12.37 5.68
CA SER A 46 7.31 13.20 4.92
C SER A 46 7.65 12.52 3.60
N SER A 47 7.74 13.30 2.51
CA SER A 47 8.15 12.76 1.21
C SER A 47 9.60 12.27 1.20
N THR A 48 10.35 12.56 2.28
CA THR A 48 11.73 12.07 2.41
C THR A 48 11.80 10.55 2.58
N ILE A 49 10.68 9.89 2.87
CA ILE A 49 10.66 8.41 2.94
C ILE A 49 10.94 7.76 1.58
N GLY A 50 10.79 8.50 0.49
CA GLY A 50 11.05 7.99 -0.85
C GLY A 50 9.98 8.41 -1.83
N GLU A 51 10.19 8.04 -3.10
CA GLU A 51 9.25 8.35 -4.18
C GLU A 51 8.15 7.30 -4.22
N LEU A 52 6.90 7.74 -4.20
CA LEU A 52 5.74 6.85 -4.24
C LEU A 52 5.70 6.12 -5.58
N GLN A 53 5.69 4.79 -5.53
CA GLN A 53 5.63 3.94 -6.73
C GLN A 53 4.21 3.53 -7.07
N GLY A 54 3.33 3.48 -6.07
CA GLY A 54 1.95 3.10 -6.24
C GLY A 54 1.34 2.71 -4.91
N PHE A 55 0.01 2.58 -4.92
CA PHE A 55 -0.71 2.19 -3.70
C PHE A 55 -1.96 1.39 -4.04
N SER A 56 -2.42 0.63 -3.06
CA SER A 56 -3.70 -0.06 -3.09
C SER A 56 -4.44 0.28 -1.79
N SER A 57 -5.54 -0.39 -1.54
CA SER A 57 -6.29 -0.15 -0.30
C SER A 57 -5.55 -0.63 0.94
N THR A 58 -4.57 -1.54 0.80
CA THR A 58 -3.94 -2.18 1.96
C THR A 58 -2.47 -1.83 2.15
N PHE A 59 -1.81 -1.27 1.14
CA PHE A 59 -0.38 -0.96 1.27
C PHE A 59 0.06 0.02 0.17
N PHE A 60 1.27 0.54 0.33
CA PHE A 60 1.90 1.33 -0.73
C PHE A 60 3.41 1.06 -0.75
N VAL A 61 4.04 1.39 -1.85
CA VAL A 61 5.46 1.15 -2.09
C VAL A 61 6.13 2.47 -2.43
N VAL A 62 7.26 2.75 -1.77
CA VAL A 62 8.10 3.90 -2.09
C VAL A 62 9.50 3.43 -2.42
N LYS A 63 10.21 4.24 -3.21
CA LYS A 63 11.60 3.96 -3.59
C LYS A 63 12.50 5.06 -3.04
N SER A 64 13.56 4.66 -2.35
CA SER A 64 14.56 5.59 -1.85
C SER A 64 15.94 5.04 -2.18
N GLY A 65 16.65 5.70 -3.11
CA GLY A 65 17.94 5.21 -3.58
C GLY A 65 17.81 3.84 -4.22
N SER A 66 18.55 2.87 -3.68
CA SER A 66 18.54 1.48 -4.18
C SER A 66 17.59 0.56 -3.46
N TRP A 67 16.64 1.12 -2.70
CA TRP A 67 15.75 0.34 -1.83
C TRP A 67 14.30 0.67 -2.09
N TYR A 68 13.46 -0.36 -1.99
CA TYR A 68 12.01 -0.22 -1.94
C TYR A 68 11.53 -0.50 -0.53
N TYR A 69 10.59 0.31 -0.07
CA TYR A 69 9.97 0.14 1.24
C TYR A 69 8.48 -0.07 1.06
N ILE A 70 7.96 -1.09 1.73
CA ILE A 70 6.53 -1.37 1.75
C ILE A 70 5.96 -0.83 3.05
N TYR A 71 4.90 -0.03 2.93
CA TYR A 71 4.19 0.55 4.06
C TYR A 71 2.76 0.02 4.09
N ASP A 72 2.23 -0.25 5.28
CA ASP A 72 0.84 -0.66 5.41
C ASP A 72 -0.10 0.54 5.32
N ALA A 73 -1.41 0.28 5.43
CA ALA A 73 -2.43 1.33 5.30
C ALA A 73 -2.35 2.38 6.41
N ASN A 74 -1.70 2.07 7.52
CA ASN A 74 -1.53 2.99 8.63
C ASN A 74 -0.24 3.81 8.53
N GLY A 75 0.51 3.63 7.44
CA GLY A 75 1.76 4.36 7.23
C GLY A 75 2.95 3.79 7.98
N LYS A 76 2.89 2.52 8.35
CA LYS A 76 3.97 1.85 9.04
C LYS A 76 4.78 1.01 8.05
N LYS A 77 6.10 1.18 8.06
CA LYS A 77 6.99 0.41 7.19
C LYS A 77 7.01 -1.05 7.64
N THR A 78 6.69 -1.97 6.72
CA THR A 78 6.61 -3.39 7.03
C THR A 78 7.71 -4.22 6.39
N LYS A 79 8.31 -3.74 5.29
CA LYS A 79 9.31 -4.52 4.58
C LYS A 79 10.25 -3.63 3.78
N THR A 80 11.49 -4.07 3.64
CA THR A 80 12.52 -3.42 2.82
C THR A 80 13.01 -4.43 1.79
N LEU A 81 13.04 -4.03 0.52
CA LEU A 81 13.51 -4.87 -0.58
C LEU A 81 14.54 -4.10 -1.40
N SER A 82 15.53 -4.83 -1.94
CA SER A 82 16.56 -4.25 -2.78
C SER A 82 16.06 -4.03 -4.19
N GLU A 83 16.40 -2.90 -4.79
CA GLU A 83 16.10 -2.64 -6.19
C GLU A 83 16.72 -3.68 -7.11
N SER A 84 17.92 -4.18 -6.78
CA SER A 84 18.57 -5.19 -7.60
C SER A 84 17.79 -6.51 -7.65
N THR A 85 17.01 -6.80 -6.62
CA THR A 85 16.18 -8.00 -6.55
C THR A 85 14.81 -7.77 -7.20
N VAL A 86 14.21 -6.63 -6.92
CA VAL A 86 12.85 -6.33 -7.39
C VAL A 86 12.83 -5.83 -8.83
N GLY A 87 13.79 -4.98 -9.19
CA GLY A 87 13.80 -4.32 -10.48
C GLY A 87 12.90 -3.09 -10.47
N LYS A 88 12.27 -2.81 -11.61
CA LYS A 88 11.40 -1.64 -11.77
C LYS A 88 9.97 -2.01 -11.39
N VAL A 89 9.39 -1.31 -10.42
CA VAL A 89 7.99 -1.52 -10.04
C VAL A 89 7.09 -1.02 -11.15
N LEU A 90 6.16 -1.85 -11.60
CA LEU A 90 5.23 -1.54 -12.69
C LEU A 90 3.87 -1.12 -12.17
N SER A 91 3.33 -1.81 -11.17
CA SER A 91 1.99 -1.52 -10.67
C SER A 91 1.83 -2.05 -9.25
N VAL A 92 0.91 -1.44 -8.51
CA VAL A 92 0.51 -1.87 -7.16
C VAL A 92 -1.00 -2.03 -7.21
N SER A 93 -1.51 -3.18 -6.79
CA SER A 93 -2.93 -3.48 -6.87
C SER A 93 -3.33 -4.55 -5.86
N GLY A 94 -4.42 -4.33 -5.14
CA GLY A 94 -4.93 -5.29 -4.17
C GLY A 94 -3.91 -5.63 -3.10
N GLU A 95 -3.50 -6.89 -3.06
CA GLU A 95 -2.54 -7.40 -2.08
C GLU A 95 -1.16 -7.63 -2.69
N THR A 96 -0.94 -7.19 -3.95
CA THR A 96 0.27 -7.51 -4.69
C THR A 96 0.82 -6.30 -5.44
N PHE A 97 2.09 -6.41 -5.84
CA PHE A 97 2.65 -5.48 -6.82
C PHE A 97 3.48 -6.27 -7.83
N THR A 98 3.67 -5.68 -9.00
CA THR A 98 4.46 -6.29 -10.07
C THR A 98 5.71 -5.47 -10.34
N SER A 99 6.75 -6.16 -10.78
CA SER A 99 8.02 -5.53 -11.15
C SER A 99 8.63 -6.22 -12.34
N GLN A 100 9.62 -5.58 -12.95
CA GLN A 100 10.30 -6.13 -14.12
C GLN A 100 11.81 -6.08 -13.95
N VAL A 101 12.45 -7.22 -14.20
CA VAL A 101 13.90 -7.33 -14.30
C VAL A 101 14.19 -7.92 -15.65
N ASP A 102 14.81 -7.13 -16.55
CA ASP A 102 15.07 -7.53 -17.94
C ASP A 102 13.78 -7.97 -18.63
N SER A 103 13.68 -9.21 -19.08
CA SER A 103 12.49 -9.73 -19.76
C SER A 103 11.56 -10.52 -18.85
N TRP A 104 11.74 -10.40 -17.55
CA TRP A 104 10.92 -11.14 -16.58
C TRP A 104 10.05 -10.21 -15.78
N ILE A 105 8.78 -10.61 -15.58
CA ILE A 105 7.85 -9.88 -14.74
C ILE A 105 7.58 -10.74 -13.50
N TYR A 106 7.78 -10.13 -12.34
CA TYR A 106 7.56 -10.76 -11.04
C TYR A 106 6.31 -10.19 -10.41
N THR A 107 5.54 -11.06 -9.76
CA THR A 107 4.45 -10.63 -8.88
C THR A 107 4.89 -10.88 -7.43
N TRP A 108 4.74 -9.84 -6.61
CA TRP A 108 5.15 -9.88 -5.21
C TRP A 108 3.94 -9.68 -4.32
N SER A 109 3.91 -10.35 -3.18
CA SER A 109 2.92 -10.03 -2.16
C SER A 109 3.32 -8.75 -1.43
N LYS A 110 2.36 -8.16 -0.73
CA LYS A 110 2.65 -6.97 0.09
C LYS A 110 3.58 -7.29 1.25
N GLU A 111 3.78 -8.57 1.58
CA GLU A 111 4.77 -9.00 2.57
C GLU A 111 6.17 -9.13 1.99
N GLY A 112 6.34 -8.84 0.70
CA GLY A 112 7.66 -8.86 0.07
C GLY A 112 8.09 -10.23 -0.41
N LYS A 113 7.16 -11.15 -0.63
CA LYS A 113 7.44 -12.47 -1.17
C LYS A 113 7.14 -12.53 -2.65
N LYS A 114 8.06 -13.08 -3.44
CA LYS A 114 7.81 -13.30 -4.87
C LYS A 114 6.85 -14.48 -5.03
N ILE A 115 5.71 -14.21 -5.64
CA ILE A 115 4.63 -15.18 -5.81
C ILE A 115 4.74 -15.89 -7.14
N SER A 116 5.07 -15.16 -8.20
CA SER A 116 5.12 -15.72 -9.55
C SER A 116 6.10 -14.99 -10.44
N THR A 117 6.49 -15.64 -11.51
CA THR A 117 7.40 -15.11 -12.52
C THR A 117 6.82 -15.47 -13.89
N ARG A 118 6.84 -14.51 -14.81
CA ARG A 118 6.44 -14.76 -16.19
C ARG A 118 7.32 -13.94 -17.13
N SER A 119 7.33 -14.36 -18.40
CA SER A 119 8.06 -13.62 -19.44
C SER A 119 7.29 -12.35 -19.80
N ALA A 120 8.01 -11.26 -20.01
CA ALA A 120 7.40 -10.01 -20.44
C ALA A 120 6.84 -10.07 -21.85
N HIS A 121 7.20 -11.11 -22.62
CA HIS A 121 6.76 -11.26 -24.01
C HIS A 121 5.56 -12.17 -24.19
N GLN A 122 4.91 -12.56 -23.11
CA GLN A 122 3.70 -13.38 -23.18
C GLN A 122 2.44 -12.57 -23.02
#